data_1691f2a67c17e2ab075b06024fa64b4c
#
_entry.id   1691f2a67c17e2ab075b06024fa64b4c
#
_cell.length_a   1.000
_cell.length_b   1.000
_cell.length_c   1.000
_cell.angle_alpha   90.00
_cell.angle_beta   90.00
_cell.angle_gamma   90.00
#
_symmetry.space_group_name_H-M   'P 1'
#
loop_
_entity.id
_entity.type
_entity.pdbx_description
1 polymer ?
#
loop_
_entity_poly.entity_id
_entity_poly.type
_entity_poly.pdbx_seq_one_letter_code
_entity_poly.pdbx_strand_id
1 'polypeptide(L)'
;MGHPEPHFLGYGGVVTGPRELYDAIVAETQCNTAIIDGVLVNDWKDESELEVDDQGNAYTRQFGGRQIFAAFDLLEVDGESLLEIPLLERRRHLEGVLAPSPNVRLTPYVTRGLRAWRDTLQAQGFRRVVLKNWNSAYTPGKTTDDWLVIEKLKAAAP
;
A
#
# COMPACT_ATOMS: atom_id res chain seq x y z
N MET A 1 28.00 -9.32 9.70
CA MET A 1 27.01 -10.01 8.84
C MET A 1 26.27 -8.95 8.06
N GLY A 2 26.26 -9.07 6.74
CA GLY A 2 25.50 -8.15 5.91
C GLY A 2 23.99 -8.33 6.15
N HIS A 3 23.27 -7.24 6.27
CA HIS A 3 21.81 -7.29 6.22
C HIS A 3 21.39 -7.90 4.88
N PRO A 4 20.33 -8.72 4.84
CA PRO A 4 19.81 -9.21 3.57
C PRO A 4 19.45 -8.02 2.70
N GLU A 5 19.84 -8.08 1.43
CA GLU A 5 19.43 -7.04 0.48
C GLU A 5 17.91 -7.00 0.35
N PRO A 6 17.31 -5.82 0.31
CA PRO A 6 15.87 -5.72 0.13
C PRO A 6 15.46 -6.23 -1.25
N HIS A 7 14.33 -6.92 -1.31
CA HIS A 7 13.75 -7.39 -2.57
C HIS A 7 12.29 -7.01 -2.64
N PHE A 8 11.81 -6.72 -3.86
CA PHE A 8 10.38 -6.70 -4.13
C PHE A 8 9.92 -8.09 -4.55
N LEU A 9 8.86 -8.58 -3.92
CA LEU A 9 8.21 -9.84 -4.28
C LEU A 9 6.85 -9.55 -4.90
N GLY A 10 6.64 -10.01 -6.11
CA GLY A 10 5.33 -10.01 -6.78
C GLY A 10 4.77 -11.42 -6.89
N TYR A 11 3.65 -11.58 -7.55
CA TYR A 11 2.98 -12.89 -7.73
C TYR A 11 3.85 -13.94 -8.42
N GLY A 12 4.78 -13.53 -9.27
CA GLY A 12 5.68 -14.40 -10.01
C GLY A 12 7.08 -14.58 -9.39
N GLY A 13 7.31 -14.07 -8.18
CA GLY A 13 8.61 -14.10 -7.52
C GLY A 13 9.25 -12.73 -7.36
N VAL A 14 10.57 -12.66 -7.33
CA VAL A 14 11.30 -11.39 -7.19
C VAL A 14 11.08 -10.50 -8.41
N VAL A 15 10.67 -9.26 -8.17
CA VAL A 15 10.53 -8.24 -9.20
C VAL A 15 11.61 -7.18 -9.04
N THR A 16 12.05 -6.61 -10.15
CA THR A 16 13.05 -5.54 -10.16
C THR A 16 12.33 -4.19 -9.99
N GLY A 17 12.82 -3.40 -9.04
CA GLY A 17 12.38 -2.02 -8.86
C GLY A 17 13.53 -1.03 -8.99
N PRO A 18 13.25 0.27 -9.00
CA PRO A 18 14.29 1.30 -9.01
C PRO A 18 15.18 1.20 -7.76
N ARG A 19 16.49 1.24 -7.95
CA ARG A 19 17.43 1.14 -6.83
C ARG A 19 17.21 2.23 -5.78
N GLU A 20 16.96 3.43 -6.23
CA GLU A 20 16.68 4.58 -5.35
C GLU A 20 15.49 4.33 -4.41
N LEU A 21 14.49 3.58 -4.87
CA LEU A 21 13.35 3.20 -4.06
C LEU A 21 13.74 2.15 -2.99
N TYR A 22 14.58 1.18 -3.34
CA TYR A 22 15.13 0.23 -2.36
C TYR A 22 15.90 0.97 -1.27
N ASP A 23 16.81 1.84 -1.67
CA ASP A 23 17.64 2.61 -0.73
C ASP A 23 16.78 3.48 0.19
N ALA A 24 15.71 4.08 -0.36
CA ALA A 24 14.75 4.86 0.42
C ALA A 24 13.98 4.00 1.42
N ILE A 25 13.48 2.82 1.03
CA ILE A 25 12.77 1.92 1.94
C ILE A 25 13.68 1.48 3.08
N VAL A 26 14.91 1.11 2.77
CA VAL A 26 15.91 0.72 3.79
C VAL A 26 16.20 1.87 4.75
N ALA A 27 16.41 3.07 4.22
CA ALA A 27 16.71 4.26 5.03
C ALA A 27 15.57 4.62 6.00
N GLU A 28 14.32 4.37 5.59
CA GLU A 28 13.15 4.68 6.41
C GLU A 28 12.69 3.53 7.32
N THR A 29 13.29 2.35 7.19
CA THR A 29 12.96 1.19 8.01
C THR A 29 13.77 1.21 9.32
N GLN A 30 13.07 1.16 10.44
CA GLN A 30 13.66 1.30 11.78
C GLN A 30 13.71 -0.02 12.55
N CYS A 31 14.03 -1.09 11.85
CA CYS A 31 14.26 -2.42 12.39
C CYS A 31 15.35 -3.12 11.58
N ASN A 32 15.78 -4.29 12.01
CA ASN A 32 16.83 -5.03 11.30
C ASN A 32 16.28 -5.75 10.08
N THR A 33 15.11 -6.36 10.21
CA THR A 33 14.42 -7.07 9.12
C THR A 33 12.93 -6.82 9.18
N ALA A 34 12.27 -6.76 8.02
CA ALA A 34 10.82 -6.66 7.93
C ALA A 34 10.31 -7.27 6.62
N ILE A 35 9.08 -7.79 6.68
CA ILE A 35 8.29 -8.11 5.50
C ILE A 35 7.09 -7.15 5.49
N ILE A 36 7.09 -6.25 4.54
CA ILE A 36 6.10 -5.18 4.41
C ILE A 36 5.28 -5.43 3.15
N ASP A 37 3.96 -5.40 3.28
CA ASP A 37 3.04 -5.46 2.16
C ASP A 37 2.61 -4.06 1.74
N GLY A 38 2.56 -3.84 0.43
CA GLY A 38 2.24 -2.53 -0.12
C GLY A 38 2.13 -2.57 -1.64
N VAL A 39 2.08 -1.41 -2.24
CA VAL A 39 2.02 -1.25 -3.69
C VAL A 39 3.05 -0.25 -4.17
N LEU A 40 3.60 -0.51 -5.35
CA LEU A 40 4.37 0.48 -6.10
C LEU A 40 3.38 1.29 -6.93
N VAL A 41 3.34 2.58 -6.68
CA VAL A 41 2.49 3.50 -7.42
C VAL A 41 3.30 4.70 -7.90
N ASN A 42 2.84 5.33 -8.95
CA ASN A 42 3.36 6.64 -9.31
C ASN A 42 2.83 7.69 -8.33
N ASP A 43 3.56 8.77 -8.13
CA ASP A 43 3.18 9.79 -7.16
C ASP A 43 1.75 10.28 -7.45
N TRP A 44 0.81 9.96 -6.57
CA TRP A 44 -0.60 10.29 -6.74
C TRP A 44 -0.93 11.79 -6.63
N LYS A 45 0.06 12.63 -6.40
CA LYS A 45 -0.15 14.09 -6.47
C LYS A 45 -0.34 14.57 -7.90
N ASP A 46 0.06 13.75 -8.87
CA ASP A 46 -0.05 14.05 -10.30
C ASP A 46 -1.13 13.20 -10.99
N GLU A 47 -2.28 12.97 -10.32
CA GLU A 47 -3.42 12.28 -10.94
C GLU A 47 -3.93 12.96 -12.22
N SER A 48 -3.52 14.21 -12.48
CA SER A 48 -3.80 14.91 -13.74
C SER A 48 -3.10 14.28 -14.96
N GLU A 49 -2.18 13.35 -14.76
CA GLU A 49 -1.42 12.66 -15.81
C GLU A 49 -1.87 11.20 -16.03
N LEU A 50 -2.97 10.78 -15.40
CA LEU A 50 -3.55 9.46 -15.66
C LEU A 50 -4.15 9.45 -17.07
N GLU A 51 -3.49 8.73 -17.98
CA GLU A 51 -4.06 8.38 -19.26
C GLU A 51 -4.79 7.04 -19.16
N VAL A 52 -5.79 6.86 -19.98
CA VAL A 52 -6.56 5.63 -20.08
C VAL A 52 -6.23 5.00 -21.43
N ASP A 53 -5.80 3.74 -21.44
CA ASP A 53 -5.59 3.02 -22.68
C ASP A 53 -6.90 2.65 -23.37
N ASP A 54 -6.83 2.14 -24.59
CA ASP A 54 -8.00 1.74 -25.39
C ASP A 54 -8.83 0.64 -24.73
N GLN A 55 -8.32 -0.02 -23.69
CA GLN A 55 -8.99 -1.06 -22.92
C GLN A 55 -9.57 -0.53 -21.60
N GLY A 56 -9.44 0.78 -21.34
CA GLY A 56 -9.96 1.41 -20.13
C GLY A 56 -9.06 1.27 -18.91
N ASN A 57 -7.82 0.80 -19.05
CA ASN A 57 -6.87 0.75 -17.95
C ASN A 57 -6.20 2.10 -17.77
N ALA A 58 -6.23 2.61 -16.55
CA ALA A 58 -5.48 3.82 -16.22
C ALA A 58 -3.98 3.50 -16.14
N TYR A 59 -3.17 4.26 -16.85
CA TYR A 59 -1.73 4.20 -16.74
C TYR A 59 -1.17 5.62 -16.61
N THR A 60 -0.04 5.74 -15.96
CA THR A 60 0.69 7.01 -15.95
C THR A 60 1.67 7.04 -17.11
N ARG A 61 1.78 8.17 -17.81
CA ARG A 61 2.87 8.36 -18.75
C ARG A 61 4.20 8.16 -18.05
N GLN A 62 5.01 7.27 -18.59
CA GLN A 62 6.31 6.86 -18.04
C GLN A 62 7.37 7.97 -18.00
N PHE A 63 7.06 9.16 -18.42
CA PHE A 63 8.02 10.24 -18.54
C PHE A 63 7.83 11.28 -17.44
N GLY A 64 8.32 10.96 -16.23
CA GLY A 64 8.47 11.90 -15.15
C GLY A 64 7.78 11.59 -13.82
N GLY A 65 6.96 10.56 -13.77
CA GLY A 65 6.35 10.12 -12.51
C GLY A 65 7.34 9.39 -11.62
N ARG A 66 7.62 9.93 -10.43
CA ARG A 66 8.42 9.25 -9.43
C ARG A 66 7.62 8.09 -8.86
N GLN A 67 8.17 6.88 -8.90
CA GLN A 67 7.59 5.74 -8.20
C GLN A 67 7.77 5.90 -6.70
N ILE A 68 6.71 5.59 -5.97
CA ILE A 68 6.70 5.53 -4.51
C ILE A 68 6.23 4.16 -4.06
N PHE A 69 6.67 3.76 -2.88
CA PHE A 69 6.17 2.59 -2.18
C PHE A 69 5.11 3.04 -1.17
N ALA A 70 3.89 2.55 -1.35
CA ALA A 70 2.77 2.80 -0.44
C ALA A 70 2.52 1.55 0.39
N ALA A 71 2.98 1.55 1.63
CA ALA A 71 2.87 0.44 2.56
C ALA A 71 1.50 0.42 3.25
N PHE A 72 0.92 -0.76 3.43
CA PHE A 72 -0.36 -0.91 4.10
C PHE A 72 -0.41 -2.05 5.14
N ASP A 73 0.56 -2.94 5.18
CA ASP A 73 0.60 -4.02 6.18
C ASP A 73 2.04 -4.41 6.53
N LEU A 74 2.20 -5.01 7.70
CA LEU A 74 3.46 -5.54 8.21
C LEU A 74 3.25 -6.99 8.61
N LEU A 75 4.01 -7.91 8.01
CA LEU A 75 3.83 -9.36 8.17
C LEU A 75 4.84 -9.98 9.10
N GLU A 76 6.04 -9.40 9.16
CA GLU A 76 7.14 -9.85 10.02
C GLU A 76 8.02 -8.67 10.39
N VAL A 77 8.56 -8.66 11.59
CA VAL A 77 9.55 -7.70 12.06
C VAL A 77 10.58 -8.41 12.95
N ASP A 78 11.87 -8.22 12.64
CA ASP A 78 13.00 -8.79 13.37
C ASP A 78 12.88 -10.31 13.66
N GLY A 79 12.33 -11.06 12.68
CA GLY A 79 12.12 -12.49 12.75
C GLY A 79 10.82 -12.92 13.46
N GLU A 80 10.05 -11.98 13.99
CA GLU A 80 8.76 -12.28 14.61
C GLU A 80 7.63 -12.14 13.61
N SER A 81 6.84 -13.21 13.42
CA SER A 81 5.67 -13.21 12.57
C SER A 81 4.52 -12.42 13.20
N LEU A 82 3.89 -11.56 12.41
CA LEU A 82 2.70 -10.80 12.78
C LEU A 82 1.42 -11.32 12.11
N LEU A 83 1.48 -12.44 11.42
CA LEU A 83 0.36 -12.96 10.62
C LEU A 83 -0.92 -13.20 11.44
N GLU A 84 -0.79 -13.66 12.69
CA GLU A 84 -1.91 -13.92 13.58
C GLU A 84 -2.37 -12.67 14.36
N ILE A 85 -1.61 -11.60 14.28
CA ILE A 85 -1.94 -10.33 14.96
C ILE A 85 -3.08 -9.63 14.19
N PRO A 86 -4.09 -9.06 14.87
CA PRO A 86 -5.14 -8.29 14.20
C PRO A 86 -4.60 -7.17 13.32
N LEU A 87 -5.23 -6.95 12.18
CA LEU A 87 -4.81 -5.96 11.18
C LEU A 87 -4.52 -4.58 11.79
N LEU A 88 -5.38 -4.09 12.69
CA LEU A 88 -5.17 -2.77 13.28
C LEU A 88 -3.88 -2.71 14.11
N GLU A 89 -3.52 -3.79 14.78
CA GLU A 89 -2.26 -3.88 15.54
C GLU A 89 -1.06 -4.00 14.60
N ARG A 90 -1.16 -4.80 13.53
CA ARG A 90 -0.11 -4.86 12.51
C ARG A 90 0.14 -3.48 11.90
N ARG A 91 -0.92 -2.73 11.66
CA ARG A 91 -0.84 -1.36 11.13
C ARG A 91 -0.12 -0.42 12.10
N ARG A 92 -0.39 -0.50 13.39
CA ARG A 92 0.32 0.27 14.41
C ARG A 92 1.80 -0.09 14.47
N HIS A 93 2.14 -1.38 14.35
CA HIS A 93 3.52 -1.82 14.25
C HIS A 93 4.20 -1.26 12.99
N LEU A 94 3.52 -1.27 11.85
CA LEU A 94 4.03 -0.68 10.61
C LEU A 94 4.36 0.81 10.79
N GLU A 95 3.48 1.56 11.41
CA GLU A 95 3.69 2.99 11.71
C GLU A 95 4.88 3.23 12.66
N GLY A 96 5.23 2.24 13.48
CA GLY A 96 6.38 2.28 14.38
C GLY A 96 7.71 1.93 13.71
N VAL A 97 7.69 1.14 12.64
CA VAL A 97 8.93 0.65 11.99
C VAL A 97 9.23 1.29 10.65
N LEU A 98 8.29 1.94 10.03
CA LEU A 98 8.47 2.57 8.72
C LEU A 98 8.15 4.06 8.79
N ALA A 99 9.17 4.89 8.65
CA ALA A 99 9.00 6.33 8.61
C ALA A 99 8.56 6.80 7.21
N PRO A 100 7.57 7.69 7.08
CA PRO A 100 7.21 8.22 5.78
C PRO A 100 8.27 9.19 5.24
N SER A 101 8.46 9.15 3.92
CA SER A 101 9.36 10.04 3.18
C SER A 101 8.74 10.37 1.82
N PRO A 102 9.38 11.19 0.99
CA PRO A 102 8.89 11.43 -0.36
C PRO A 102 8.72 10.16 -1.23
N ASN A 103 9.50 9.11 -0.96
CA ASN A 103 9.47 7.87 -1.72
C ASN A 103 8.73 6.72 -1.02
N VAL A 104 8.44 6.88 0.26
CA VAL A 104 7.80 5.85 1.09
C VAL A 104 6.61 6.47 1.80
N ARG A 105 5.44 5.91 1.62
CA ARG A 105 4.21 6.39 2.25
C ARG A 105 3.47 5.26 2.92
N LEU A 106 2.76 5.62 3.96
CA LEU A 106 1.75 4.77 4.58
C LEU A 106 0.40 5.10 3.95
N THR A 107 -0.33 4.08 3.49
CA THR A 107 -1.66 4.33 2.94
C THR A 107 -2.57 4.90 4.02
N PRO A 108 -3.33 5.97 3.74
CA PRO A 108 -4.27 6.50 4.71
C PRO A 108 -5.42 5.52 4.95
N TYR A 109 -5.97 5.51 6.16
CA TYR A 109 -7.15 4.73 6.49
C TYR A 109 -7.99 5.42 7.56
N VAL A 110 -9.24 5.03 7.65
CA VAL A 110 -10.14 5.45 8.73
C VAL A 110 -10.85 4.24 9.31
N THR A 111 -11.10 4.27 10.60
CA THR A 111 -11.86 3.24 11.32
C THR A 111 -13.29 3.67 11.61
N ARG A 112 -13.60 4.95 11.43
CA ARG A 112 -14.92 5.57 11.66
C ARG A 112 -15.21 6.57 10.55
N GLY A 113 -16.47 6.96 10.41
CA GLY A 113 -16.86 7.97 9.43
C GLY A 113 -16.67 7.49 8.00
N LEU A 114 -16.88 6.21 7.71
CA LEU A 114 -16.63 5.61 6.39
C LEU A 114 -17.39 6.31 5.26
N ARG A 115 -18.59 6.80 5.53
CA ARG A 115 -19.37 7.53 4.52
C ARG A 115 -18.70 8.85 4.15
N ALA A 116 -18.34 9.66 5.12
CA ALA A 116 -17.64 10.92 4.88
C ALA A 116 -16.26 10.69 4.21
N TRP A 117 -15.56 9.64 4.59
CA TRP A 117 -14.30 9.25 3.96
C TRP A 117 -14.48 8.86 2.49
N ARG A 118 -15.51 8.04 2.20
CA ARG A 118 -15.90 7.69 0.83
C ARG A 118 -16.15 8.93 0.00
N ASP A 119 -16.95 9.87 0.52
CA ASP A 119 -17.33 11.08 -0.19
C ASP A 119 -16.10 11.98 -0.46
N THR A 120 -15.17 12.04 0.49
CA THR A 120 -13.87 12.72 0.32
C THR A 120 -13.03 12.08 -0.77
N LEU A 121 -12.87 10.77 -0.75
CA LEU A 121 -12.09 10.04 -1.76
C LEU A 121 -12.70 10.22 -3.15
N GLN A 122 -14.03 10.14 -3.25
CA GLN A 122 -14.72 10.35 -4.50
C GLN A 122 -14.53 11.77 -5.04
N ALA A 123 -14.61 12.79 -4.17
CA ALA A 123 -14.35 14.17 -4.55
C ALA A 123 -12.91 14.41 -5.02
N GLN A 124 -11.96 13.60 -4.53
CA GLN A 124 -10.56 13.61 -4.96
C GLN A 124 -10.29 12.75 -6.21
N GLY A 125 -11.30 12.15 -6.81
CA GLY A 125 -11.17 11.34 -8.02
C GLY A 125 -10.87 9.87 -7.83
N PHE A 126 -10.74 9.39 -6.58
CA PHE A 126 -10.55 7.97 -6.32
C PHE A 126 -11.77 7.14 -6.74
N ARG A 127 -11.53 6.04 -7.42
CA ARG A 127 -12.59 5.15 -7.90
C ARG A 127 -12.71 3.86 -7.10
N ARG A 128 -11.66 3.50 -6.38
CA ARG A 128 -11.56 2.24 -5.64
C ARG A 128 -11.20 2.48 -4.19
N VAL A 129 -11.78 1.68 -3.32
CA VAL A 129 -11.38 1.58 -1.91
C VAL A 129 -11.33 0.12 -1.52
N VAL A 130 -10.52 -0.20 -0.54
CA VAL A 130 -10.49 -1.52 0.07
C VAL A 130 -11.03 -1.40 1.50
N LEU A 131 -12.08 -2.15 1.77
CA LEU A 131 -12.57 -2.35 3.13
C LEU A 131 -11.86 -3.57 3.70
N LYS A 132 -11.28 -3.43 4.87
CA LYS A 132 -10.56 -4.51 5.54
C LYS A 132 -11.15 -4.72 6.93
N ASN A 133 -11.32 -6.00 7.30
CA ASN A 133 -11.68 -6.34 8.67
C ASN A 133 -10.50 -6.02 9.60
N TRP A 134 -10.66 -5.02 10.44
CA TRP A 134 -9.61 -4.54 11.34
C TRP A 134 -9.12 -5.57 12.37
N ASN A 135 -9.94 -6.60 12.63
CA ASN A 135 -9.62 -7.67 13.56
C ASN A 135 -9.16 -8.96 12.87
N SER A 136 -8.85 -8.91 11.59
CA SER A 136 -8.43 -10.08 10.81
C SER A 136 -6.96 -10.40 10.96
N ALA A 137 -6.64 -11.70 10.94
CA ALA A 137 -5.30 -12.19 10.68
C ALA A 137 -4.93 -12.00 9.20
N TYR A 138 -3.65 -12.09 8.88
CA TYR A 138 -3.17 -12.10 7.50
C TYR A 138 -3.01 -13.54 7.02
N THR A 139 -3.61 -13.88 5.89
CA THR A 139 -3.57 -15.23 5.33
C THR A 139 -2.85 -15.21 3.99
N PRO A 140 -1.53 -15.47 3.95
CA PRO A 140 -0.76 -15.44 2.71
C PRO A 140 -1.28 -16.42 1.67
N GLY A 141 -1.31 -15.99 0.41
CA GLY A 141 -1.67 -16.83 -0.71
C GLY A 141 -3.15 -17.21 -0.80
N LYS A 142 -4.02 -16.63 0.03
CA LYS A 142 -5.46 -16.87 0.02
C LYS A 142 -6.25 -15.59 -0.15
N THR A 143 -7.32 -15.67 -0.90
CA THR A 143 -8.37 -14.66 -0.91
C THR A 143 -9.33 -14.95 0.22
N THR A 144 -9.62 -13.95 1.05
CA THR A 144 -10.55 -14.06 2.17
C THR A 144 -11.61 -12.97 2.08
N ASP A 145 -12.73 -13.17 2.79
CA ASP A 145 -13.80 -12.16 2.90
C ASP A 145 -13.43 -10.99 3.81
N ASP A 146 -12.25 -11.04 4.44
CA ASP A 146 -11.75 -9.96 5.29
C ASP A 146 -11.34 -8.71 4.52
N TRP A 147 -11.10 -8.83 3.21
CA TRP A 147 -10.78 -7.72 2.32
C TRP A 147 -11.80 -7.64 1.20
N LEU A 148 -12.51 -6.52 1.12
CA LEU A 148 -13.49 -6.24 0.08
C LEU A 148 -13.06 -5.04 -0.74
N VAL A 149 -12.85 -5.25 -2.03
CA VAL A 149 -12.54 -4.17 -2.97
C VAL A 149 -13.84 -3.61 -3.52
N ILE A 150 -14.04 -2.31 -3.33
CA ILE A 150 -15.13 -1.57 -3.97
C ILE A 150 -14.55 -0.87 -5.19
N GLU A 151 -14.91 -1.35 -6.38
CA GLU A 151 -14.34 -0.92 -7.65
C GLU A 151 -14.94 0.38 -8.20
N LYS A 152 -16.14 0.74 -7.77
CA LYS A 152 -16.81 1.96 -8.20
C LYS A 152 -17.39 2.67 -6.98
N LEU A 153 -16.74 3.75 -6.59
CA LEU A 153 -17.34 4.70 -5.68
C LEU A 153 -18.43 5.45 -6.46
N LYS A 154 -19.69 5.06 -6.23
CA LYS A 154 -20.82 5.79 -6.83
C LYS A 154 -20.98 7.14 -6.14
N ALA A 155 -21.32 8.15 -6.93
CA ALA A 155 -21.77 9.41 -6.37
C ALA A 155 -22.94 9.14 -5.40
N ALA A 156 -22.96 9.89 -4.28
CA ALA A 156 -24.12 9.86 -3.43
C ALA A 156 -25.36 10.25 -4.29
N ALA A 157 -26.41 9.46 -4.19
CA ALA A 157 -27.67 9.84 -4.86
C ALA A 157 -28.11 11.23 -4.37
N PRO A 158 -28.61 12.11 -5.28
CA PRO A 158 -29.07 13.44 -4.90
C PRO A 158 -30.23 13.36 -3.89
#